data_80a3a9880417b4d7800bd8695e749224
#
_entry.id   80a3a9880417b4d7800bd8695e749224
#
_cell.length_a   1.000
_cell.length_b   1.000
_cell.length_c   1.000
_cell.angle_alpha   90.00
_cell.angle_beta   90.00
_cell.angle_gamma   90.00
#
_symmetry.space_group_name_H-M   'P 1'
#
loop_
_entity.id
_entity.type
_entity.pdbx_description
1 polymer ?
#
loop_
_entity_poly.entity_id
_entity_poly.type
_entity_poly.pdbx_seq_one_letter_code
_entity_poly.pdbx_strand_id
1 'polypeptide(L)'
;MSRLLVFGLGYTASRLADRLATDGWHVVGTTRDGRNGTLRFDDTDAVTAEIAAATHILSSVPPVDEVDPVLVRYGSLLLRTRAWLGYLSSTGVYGDAQGAWVDETAPIGGGRRSARAAADADWLAIGARTFRLPGIYGPGRSPLDRVRQGKAHRIEQPGQVFSRAHVDDIVSGVIAGFDAPAGAYNLADDVPASQNDVVAFAAMLLGMPAPPFVTLEELSAMGRGFYNENRRVANGKAKRVLGWTPAWPDYRAGLRALSAMTSPMPDNTAPATARVDQ
;
A
#
# COMPACT_ATOMS: atom_id res chain seq x y z
N MET A 1 27.09 -2.33 6.28
CA MET A 1 25.88 -3.13 6.45
C MET A 1 24.68 -2.19 6.31
N SER A 2 23.73 -2.49 5.45
CA SER A 2 22.57 -1.60 5.24
C SER A 2 21.62 -1.68 6.44
N ARG A 3 21.18 -0.50 6.91
CA ARG A 3 20.33 -0.36 8.10
C ARG A 3 19.12 0.51 7.77
N LEU A 4 17.93 -0.05 7.95
CA LEU A 4 16.66 0.65 7.72
C LEU A 4 15.98 0.92 9.06
N LEU A 5 15.69 2.19 9.33
CA LEU A 5 14.74 2.60 10.36
C LEU A 5 13.37 2.83 9.73
N VAL A 6 12.32 2.22 10.30
CA VAL A 6 10.93 2.38 9.83
C VAL A 6 10.08 3.03 10.90
N PHE A 7 9.63 4.24 10.66
CA PHE A 7 8.58 4.86 11.47
C PHE A 7 7.23 4.27 11.11
N GLY A 8 6.60 3.56 12.06
CA GLY A 8 5.31 2.94 11.87
C GLY A 8 5.38 1.58 11.13
N LEU A 9 5.64 0.51 11.86
CA LEU A 9 5.70 -0.84 11.30
C LEU A 9 4.28 -1.42 11.13
N GLY A 10 3.54 -0.90 10.13
CA GLY A 10 2.22 -1.35 9.72
C GLY A 10 2.28 -2.39 8.59
N TYR A 11 1.11 -2.72 8.00
CA TYR A 11 0.96 -3.81 7.01
C TYR A 11 1.99 -3.79 5.86
N THR A 12 2.14 -2.67 5.16
CA THR A 12 3.10 -2.55 4.05
C THR A 12 4.54 -2.53 4.54
N ALA A 13 4.79 -1.76 5.60
CA ALA A 13 6.13 -1.59 6.15
C ALA A 13 6.67 -2.88 6.78
N SER A 14 5.83 -3.71 7.39
CA SER A 14 6.23 -5.03 7.90
C SER A 14 6.68 -5.95 6.77
N ARG A 15 5.94 -6.00 5.65
CA ARG A 15 6.34 -6.82 4.49
C ARG A 15 7.65 -6.34 3.86
N LEU A 16 7.89 -5.03 3.81
CA LEU A 16 9.18 -4.49 3.39
C LEU A 16 10.30 -4.91 4.36
N ALA A 17 10.05 -4.82 5.67
CA ALA A 17 11.00 -5.22 6.70
C ALA A 17 11.37 -6.69 6.58
N ASP A 18 10.37 -7.59 6.44
CA ASP A 18 10.58 -9.03 6.28
C ASP A 18 11.41 -9.33 5.01
N ARG A 19 11.09 -8.68 3.90
CA ARG A 19 11.84 -8.84 2.65
C ARG A 19 13.29 -8.41 2.80
N LEU A 20 13.54 -7.23 3.36
CA LEU A 20 14.89 -6.70 3.52
C LEU A 20 15.71 -7.50 4.56
N ALA A 21 15.07 -8.00 5.62
CA ALA A 21 15.73 -8.88 6.58
C ALA A 21 16.23 -10.17 5.89
N THR A 22 15.45 -10.74 4.97
CA THR A 22 15.86 -11.89 4.14
C THR A 22 17.06 -11.56 3.25
N ASP A 23 17.16 -10.30 2.79
CA ASP A 23 18.28 -9.80 1.99
C ASP A 23 19.47 -9.32 2.88
N GLY A 24 19.47 -9.62 4.18
CA GLY A 24 20.57 -9.36 5.11
C GLY A 24 20.64 -7.93 5.66
N TRP A 25 19.57 -7.15 5.54
CA TRP A 25 19.48 -5.82 6.14
C TRP A 25 19.19 -5.90 7.63
N HIS A 26 19.76 -4.97 8.39
CA HIS A 26 19.31 -4.72 9.76
C HIS A 26 18.12 -3.75 9.72
N VAL A 27 16.94 -4.23 10.15
CA VAL A 27 15.72 -3.42 10.13
C VAL A 27 15.22 -3.18 11.54
N VAL A 28 15.01 -1.91 11.90
CA VAL A 28 14.42 -1.47 13.17
C VAL A 28 13.12 -0.73 12.87
N GLY A 29 12.04 -1.12 13.52
CA GLY A 29 10.74 -0.47 13.38
C GLY A 29 10.32 0.25 14.65
N THR A 30 9.48 1.28 14.51
CA THR A 30 8.80 1.90 15.65
C THR A 30 7.30 1.60 15.64
N THR A 31 6.70 1.49 16.81
CA THR A 31 5.25 1.51 17.03
C THR A 31 4.92 2.43 18.20
N ARG A 32 3.64 2.74 18.39
CA ARG A 32 3.22 3.60 19.52
C ARG A 32 3.57 3.01 20.88
N ASP A 33 3.50 1.72 21.01
CA ASP A 33 3.61 0.97 22.27
C ASP A 33 4.86 0.09 22.38
N GLY A 34 5.70 0.05 21.35
CA GLY A 34 6.91 -0.77 21.36
C GLY A 34 6.67 -2.28 21.25
N ARG A 35 5.48 -2.70 20.76
CA ARG A 35 5.13 -4.13 20.66
C ARG A 35 6.00 -4.88 19.66
N ASN A 36 6.05 -6.20 19.83
CA ASN A 36 6.72 -7.13 18.91
C ASN A 36 8.20 -6.78 18.64
N GLY A 37 8.92 -6.30 19.65
CA GLY A 37 10.35 -5.96 19.54
C GLY A 37 10.64 -4.66 18.79
N THR A 38 9.62 -3.85 18.50
CA THR A 38 9.80 -2.50 17.95
C THR A 38 10.17 -1.50 19.05
N LEU A 39 10.78 -0.39 18.67
CA LEU A 39 10.97 0.73 19.57
C LEU A 39 9.64 1.47 19.81
N ARG A 40 9.49 2.05 20.98
CA ARG A 40 8.41 3.02 21.18
C ARG A 40 8.72 4.29 20.39
N PHE A 41 7.72 4.80 19.68
CA PHE A 41 7.88 6.04 18.90
C PHE A 41 8.29 7.25 19.76
N ASP A 42 7.87 7.29 21.01
CA ASP A 42 8.15 8.37 21.96
C ASP A 42 9.44 8.18 22.78
N ASP A 43 10.14 7.06 22.64
CA ASP A 43 11.49 6.85 23.18
C ASP A 43 12.52 7.63 22.34
N THR A 44 12.68 8.90 22.71
CA THR A 44 13.47 9.85 21.93
C THR A 44 14.94 9.45 21.84
N ASP A 45 15.51 8.89 22.92
CA ASP A 45 16.93 8.55 22.97
C ASP A 45 17.22 7.34 22.07
N ALA A 46 16.43 6.27 22.19
CA ALA A 46 16.58 5.10 21.35
C ALA A 46 16.33 5.41 19.86
N VAL A 47 15.30 6.19 19.54
CA VAL A 47 15.01 6.57 18.15
C VAL A 47 16.07 7.49 17.58
N THR A 48 16.62 8.43 18.37
CA THR A 48 17.72 9.31 17.92
C THR A 48 18.97 8.50 17.60
N ALA A 49 19.31 7.52 18.42
CA ALA A 49 20.43 6.61 18.16
C ALA A 49 20.23 5.83 16.85
N GLU A 50 18.99 5.36 16.58
CA GLU A 50 18.68 4.66 15.34
C GLU A 50 18.71 5.57 14.11
N ILE A 51 18.23 6.82 14.21
CA ILE A 51 18.35 7.82 13.13
C ILE A 51 19.83 8.04 12.78
N ALA A 52 20.68 8.15 13.79
CA ALA A 52 22.12 8.37 13.58
C ALA A 52 22.83 7.16 12.94
N ALA A 53 22.36 5.93 13.22
CA ALA A 53 22.94 4.70 12.71
C ALA A 53 22.36 4.26 11.35
N ALA A 54 21.20 4.79 10.96
CA ALA A 54 20.49 4.38 9.76
C ALA A 54 21.20 4.81 8.48
N THR A 55 21.21 3.92 7.47
CA THR A 55 21.53 4.26 6.07
C THR A 55 20.27 4.65 5.30
N HIS A 56 19.10 4.14 5.73
CA HIS A 56 17.79 4.40 5.14
C HIS A 56 16.77 4.64 6.24
N ILE A 57 15.87 5.58 6.03
CA ILE A 57 14.79 5.92 6.94
C ILE A 57 13.49 6.00 6.13
N LEU A 58 12.49 5.22 6.52
CA LEU A 58 11.17 5.21 5.89
C LEU A 58 10.10 5.58 6.90
N SER A 59 9.21 6.50 6.56
CA SER A 59 7.99 6.74 7.33
C SER A 59 6.76 6.13 6.65
N SER A 60 5.97 5.36 7.40
CA SER A 60 4.64 4.92 7.01
C SER A 60 3.56 5.45 7.97
N VAL A 61 3.91 6.40 8.82
CA VAL A 61 3.02 7.02 9.79
C VAL A 61 2.10 8.01 9.08
N PRO A 62 0.77 7.90 9.22
CA PRO A 62 -0.15 8.89 8.68
C PRO A 62 -0.12 10.18 9.52
N PRO A 63 -0.45 11.34 8.93
CA PRO A 63 -0.70 12.56 9.70
C PRO A 63 -1.80 12.35 10.75
N VAL A 64 -1.66 13.02 11.85
CA VAL A 64 -2.62 13.08 12.97
C VAL A 64 -2.84 14.56 13.29
N ASP A 65 -4.08 14.97 13.50
CA ASP A 65 -4.42 16.37 13.82
C ASP A 65 -3.75 17.39 12.88
N GLU A 66 -3.86 17.13 11.57
CA GLU A 66 -3.34 17.96 10.47
C GLU A 66 -1.79 18.02 10.36
N VAL A 67 -1.03 17.30 11.18
CA VAL A 67 0.44 17.34 11.16
C VAL A 67 1.06 15.94 11.02
N ASP A 68 2.25 15.86 10.44
CA ASP A 68 3.04 14.63 10.44
C ASP A 68 3.80 14.49 11.76
N PRO A 69 3.50 13.48 12.60
CA PRO A 69 4.10 13.34 13.92
C PRO A 69 5.60 13.01 13.86
N VAL A 70 6.08 12.40 12.78
CA VAL A 70 7.50 12.09 12.61
C VAL A 70 8.29 13.36 12.33
N LEU A 71 7.79 14.21 11.43
CA LEU A 71 8.42 15.48 11.10
C LEU A 71 8.37 16.46 12.28
N VAL A 72 7.26 16.50 13.02
CA VAL A 72 7.15 17.33 14.24
C VAL A 72 8.21 16.93 15.27
N ARG A 73 8.38 15.63 15.51
CA ARG A 73 9.27 15.17 16.59
C ARG A 73 10.72 15.04 16.17
N TYR A 74 10.99 14.53 14.98
CA TYR A 74 12.33 14.15 14.52
C TYR A 74 12.81 14.93 13.28
N GLY A 75 12.02 15.86 12.74
CA GLY A 75 12.33 16.57 11.50
C GLY A 75 13.67 17.27 11.52
N SER A 76 14.07 17.88 12.64
CA SER A 76 15.38 18.53 12.80
C SER A 76 16.57 17.55 12.69
N LEU A 77 16.39 16.29 13.09
CA LEU A 77 17.39 15.23 12.94
C LEU A 77 17.39 14.71 11.51
N LEU A 78 16.21 14.52 10.90
CA LEU A 78 16.06 14.07 9.53
C LEU A 78 16.68 15.05 8.52
N LEU A 79 16.60 16.32 8.75
CA LEU A 79 17.27 17.37 7.93
C LEU A 79 18.79 17.30 7.97
N ARG A 80 19.38 16.69 9.01
CA ARG A 80 20.85 16.63 9.21
C ARG A 80 21.43 15.27 8.83
N THR A 81 20.58 14.25 8.61
CA THR A 81 21.06 12.93 8.24
C THR A 81 21.50 12.89 6.77
N ARG A 82 22.42 11.96 6.46
CA ARG A 82 22.79 11.59 5.10
C ARG A 82 22.07 10.31 4.64
N ALA A 83 21.21 9.76 5.49
CA ALA A 83 20.45 8.58 5.16
C ALA A 83 19.48 8.87 3.99
N TRP A 84 19.19 7.84 3.21
CA TRP A 84 18.09 7.87 2.26
C TRP A 84 16.78 8.08 3.03
N LEU A 85 15.94 9.00 2.55
CA LEU A 85 14.64 9.28 3.14
C LEU A 85 13.51 8.82 2.22
N GLY A 86 12.53 8.10 2.79
CA GLY A 86 11.32 7.67 2.11
C GLY A 86 10.06 7.92 2.93
N TYR A 87 8.94 8.12 2.23
CA TYR A 87 7.62 8.31 2.83
C TYR A 87 6.54 7.54 2.08
N LEU A 88 5.79 6.71 2.78
CA LEU A 88 4.61 6.03 2.21
C LEU A 88 3.41 6.97 2.25
N SER A 89 3.25 7.72 1.19
CA SER A 89 2.17 8.67 0.97
C SER A 89 0.91 7.97 0.42
N SER A 90 -0.04 8.72 -0.09
CA SER A 90 -1.29 8.21 -0.66
C SER A 90 -1.65 8.97 -1.93
N THR A 91 -2.21 8.28 -2.92
CA THR A 91 -2.81 8.93 -4.10
C THR A 91 -4.03 9.79 -3.77
N GLY A 92 -4.51 9.73 -2.52
CA GLY A 92 -5.53 10.65 -2.01
C GLY A 92 -5.09 12.11 -1.97
N VAL A 93 -3.79 12.41 -2.12
CA VAL A 93 -3.26 13.78 -2.21
C VAL A 93 -3.76 14.53 -3.45
N TYR A 94 -4.12 13.82 -4.53
CA TYR A 94 -4.62 14.42 -5.77
C TYR A 94 -6.07 14.91 -5.68
N GLY A 95 -6.87 14.42 -4.71
CA GLY A 95 -8.30 14.73 -4.65
C GLY A 95 -9.11 14.11 -5.79
N ASP A 96 -10.23 14.74 -6.14
CA ASP A 96 -11.06 14.33 -7.26
C ASP A 96 -10.51 14.89 -8.58
N ALA A 97 -10.42 14.02 -9.58
CA ALA A 97 -10.04 14.36 -10.96
C ALA A 97 -11.17 14.01 -11.96
N GLN A 98 -12.40 13.79 -11.49
CA GLN A 98 -13.55 13.42 -12.31
C GLN A 98 -13.29 12.24 -13.25
N GLY A 99 -12.50 11.25 -12.76
CA GLY A 99 -12.11 10.08 -13.53
C GLY A 99 -10.95 10.28 -14.50
N ALA A 100 -10.35 11.46 -14.58
CA ALA A 100 -9.17 11.68 -15.41
C ALA A 100 -7.92 10.98 -14.86
N TRP A 101 -6.92 10.83 -15.71
CA TRP A 101 -5.60 10.37 -15.34
C TRP A 101 -4.83 11.49 -14.61
N VAL A 102 -4.18 11.13 -13.51
CA VAL A 102 -3.24 11.99 -12.77
C VAL A 102 -1.89 11.31 -12.69
N ASP A 103 -0.83 12.08 -12.80
CA ASP A 103 0.56 11.68 -12.55
C ASP A 103 1.19 12.55 -11.45
N GLU A 104 2.48 12.41 -11.24
CA GLU A 104 3.19 13.11 -10.18
C GLU A 104 3.31 14.63 -10.38
N THR A 105 2.98 15.13 -11.58
CA THR A 105 2.93 16.58 -11.90
C THR A 105 1.56 17.20 -11.60
N ALA A 106 0.53 16.38 -11.38
CA ALA A 106 -0.81 16.87 -11.07
C ALA A 106 -0.84 17.62 -9.73
N PRO A 107 -1.68 18.66 -9.60
CA PRO A 107 -1.86 19.40 -8.35
C PRO A 107 -2.26 18.47 -7.19
N ILE A 108 -1.81 18.80 -5.99
CA ILE A 108 -2.17 18.10 -4.74
C ILE A 108 -2.88 19.07 -3.79
N GLY A 109 -3.58 18.51 -2.79
CA GLY A 109 -4.24 19.30 -1.73
C GLY A 109 -5.70 19.66 -2.00
N GLY A 110 -6.23 19.41 -3.20
CA GLY A 110 -7.63 19.71 -3.55
C GLY A 110 -8.68 18.74 -3.00
N GLY A 111 -8.28 17.71 -2.26
CA GLY A 111 -9.17 16.64 -1.80
C GLY A 111 -9.41 16.65 -0.28
N ARG A 112 -10.20 15.69 0.18
CA ARG A 112 -10.52 15.47 1.61
C ARG A 112 -9.33 15.08 2.50
N ARG A 113 -8.14 14.93 1.93
CA ARG A 113 -6.91 14.50 2.64
C ARG A 113 -5.86 15.62 2.63
N SER A 114 -6.25 16.85 3.00
CA SER A 114 -5.36 18.01 3.08
C SER A 114 -4.11 17.75 3.92
N ALA A 115 -4.27 17.20 5.12
CA ALA A 115 -3.14 16.82 5.98
C ALA A 115 -2.18 15.84 5.32
N ARG A 116 -2.68 14.89 4.52
CA ARG A 116 -1.84 13.95 3.79
C ARG A 116 -1.07 14.64 2.66
N ALA A 117 -1.69 15.61 1.98
CA ALA A 117 -1.04 16.39 0.94
C ALA A 117 0.03 17.33 1.54
N ALA A 118 -0.22 17.93 2.69
CA ALA A 118 0.77 18.70 3.42
C ALA A 118 1.97 17.85 3.82
N ALA A 119 1.76 16.69 4.46
CA ALA A 119 2.84 15.78 4.80
C ALA A 119 3.63 15.28 3.58
N ASP A 120 2.96 14.99 2.45
CA ASP A 120 3.62 14.63 1.18
C ASP A 120 4.57 15.74 0.72
N ALA A 121 4.12 16.99 0.75
CA ALA A 121 4.93 18.15 0.40
C ALA A 121 6.10 18.39 1.37
N ASP A 122 5.87 18.24 2.68
CA ASP A 122 6.90 18.44 3.71
C ASP A 122 8.01 17.37 3.59
N TRP A 123 7.66 16.09 3.35
CA TRP A 123 8.64 15.05 3.10
C TRP A 123 9.43 15.30 1.80
N LEU A 124 8.78 15.77 0.74
CA LEU A 124 9.47 16.16 -0.50
C LEU A 124 10.44 17.31 -0.25
N ALA A 125 10.06 18.31 0.55
CA ALA A 125 10.89 19.47 0.86
C ALA A 125 12.20 19.11 1.57
N ILE A 126 12.24 18.00 2.35
CA ILE A 126 13.46 17.48 2.97
C ILE A 126 14.21 16.45 2.12
N GLY A 127 13.84 16.31 0.84
CA GLY A 127 14.55 15.45 -0.11
C GLY A 127 14.15 13.97 -0.07
N ALA A 128 13.00 13.63 0.48
CA ALA A 128 12.51 12.26 0.50
C ALA A 128 12.00 11.77 -0.87
N ARG A 129 11.94 10.44 -1.03
CA ARG A 129 11.16 9.76 -2.07
C ARG A 129 9.78 9.49 -1.50
N THR A 130 8.75 10.17 -2.01
CA THR A 130 7.39 9.94 -1.56
C THR A 130 6.71 8.96 -2.50
N PHE A 131 6.32 7.80 -1.97
CA PHE A 131 5.62 6.77 -2.71
C PHE A 131 4.12 6.97 -2.51
N ARG A 132 3.43 7.48 -3.53
CA ARG A 132 1.99 7.72 -3.50
C ARG A 132 1.25 6.42 -3.80
N LEU A 133 0.67 5.84 -2.76
CA LEU A 133 0.05 4.52 -2.77
C LEU A 133 -1.46 4.61 -2.97
N PRO A 134 -2.04 3.83 -3.90
CA PRO A 134 -3.49 3.74 -4.13
C PRO A 134 -4.16 2.76 -3.14
N GLY A 135 -5.24 2.11 -3.57
CA GLY A 135 -5.88 1.04 -2.82
C GLY A 135 -4.97 -0.19 -2.69
N ILE A 136 -4.44 -0.43 -1.48
CA ILE A 136 -3.50 -1.53 -1.22
C ILE A 136 -4.28 -2.83 -0.98
N TYR A 137 -3.88 -3.90 -1.65
CA TYR A 137 -4.40 -5.25 -1.40
C TYR A 137 -3.25 -6.28 -1.36
N GLY A 138 -3.55 -7.47 -0.82
CA GLY A 138 -2.58 -8.57 -0.71
C GLY A 138 -3.02 -9.58 0.33
N PRO A 139 -2.15 -10.50 0.77
CA PRO A 139 -2.47 -11.52 1.77
C PRO A 139 -3.06 -10.92 3.06
N GLY A 140 -4.21 -11.44 3.53
CA GLY A 140 -4.92 -10.97 4.71
C GLY A 140 -5.62 -9.59 4.56
N ARG A 141 -5.54 -8.99 3.39
CA ARG A 141 -6.16 -7.69 3.07
C ARG A 141 -6.63 -7.66 1.61
N SER A 142 -7.51 -8.56 1.25
CA SER A 142 -7.92 -8.71 -0.14
C SER A 142 -9.45 -8.62 -0.35
N PRO A 143 -9.92 -8.33 -1.56
CA PRO A 143 -11.32 -8.51 -1.94
C PRO A 143 -11.82 -9.93 -1.70
N LEU A 144 -10.98 -10.97 -1.86
CA LEU A 144 -11.31 -12.36 -1.55
C LEU A 144 -11.72 -12.53 -0.08
N ASP A 145 -10.96 -11.95 0.84
CA ASP A 145 -11.25 -12.01 2.27
C ASP A 145 -12.57 -11.32 2.60
N ARG A 146 -12.84 -10.19 1.97
CA ARG A 146 -14.10 -9.46 2.15
C ARG A 146 -15.32 -10.24 1.64
N VAL A 147 -15.19 -10.93 0.50
CA VAL A 147 -16.23 -11.78 -0.05
C VAL A 147 -16.51 -12.98 0.87
N ARG A 148 -15.45 -13.70 1.30
CA ARG A 148 -15.58 -14.83 2.26
C ARG A 148 -16.27 -14.42 3.57
N GLN A 149 -16.03 -13.20 4.03
CA GLN A 149 -16.61 -12.66 5.27
C GLN A 149 -18.02 -12.07 5.07
N GLY A 150 -18.58 -12.09 3.87
CA GLY A 150 -19.87 -11.45 3.57
C GLY A 150 -19.87 -9.93 3.70
N LYS A 151 -18.68 -9.29 3.68
CA LYS A 151 -18.49 -7.83 3.85
C LYS A 151 -18.29 -7.09 2.53
N ALA A 152 -18.29 -7.80 1.41
CA ALA A 152 -18.21 -7.19 0.10
C ALA A 152 -19.58 -6.75 -0.38
N HIS A 153 -19.64 -5.63 -1.08
CA HIS A 153 -20.84 -5.09 -1.69
C HIS A 153 -20.49 -4.37 -3.01
N ARG A 154 -21.48 -4.14 -3.85
CA ARG A 154 -21.39 -3.32 -5.06
C ARG A 154 -22.17 -2.05 -4.87
N ILE A 155 -21.78 -0.97 -5.56
CA ILE A 155 -22.43 0.34 -5.51
C ILE A 155 -22.83 0.74 -6.93
N GLU A 156 -24.05 1.21 -7.10
CA GLU A 156 -24.52 1.71 -8.39
C GLU A 156 -24.00 3.13 -8.63
N GLN A 157 -22.76 3.21 -9.11
CA GLN A 157 -22.08 4.48 -9.45
C GLN A 157 -21.30 4.30 -10.76
N PRO A 158 -21.93 4.52 -11.90
CA PRO A 158 -21.29 4.39 -13.21
C PRO A 158 -20.07 5.28 -13.36
N GLY A 159 -19.02 4.76 -14.01
CA GLY A 159 -17.80 5.54 -14.29
C GLY A 159 -16.83 5.66 -13.12
N GLN A 160 -17.20 5.25 -11.91
CA GLN A 160 -16.30 5.25 -10.75
C GLN A 160 -15.23 4.18 -10.87
N VAL A 161 -13.98 4.61 -10.75
CA VAL A 161 -12.81 3.72 -10.76
C VAL A 161 -11.88 3.97 -9.58
N PHE A 162 -11.11 2.95 -9.25
CA PHE A 162 -10.06 3.03 -8.24
C PHE A 162 -8.79 2.41 -8.77
N SER A 163 -7.66 3.12 -8.65
CA SER A 163 -6.34 2.54 -8.81
C SER A 163 -5.98 1.69 -7.59
N ARG A 164 -5.18 0.65 -7.82
CA ARG A 164 -4.77 -0.31 -6.78
C ARG A 164 -3.29 -0.64 -6.92
N ALA A 165 -2.74 -1.29 -5.91
CA ALA A 165 -1.45 -1.94 -6.00
C ALA A 165 -1.43 -3.16 -5.07
N HIS A 166 -0.83 -4.25 -5.53
CA HIS A 166 -0.50 -5.37 -4.66
C HIS A 166 0.61 -4.94 -3.69
N VAL A 167 0.53 -5.38 -2.44
CA VAL A 167 1.49 -4.95 -1.42
C VAL A 167 2.94 -5.32 -1.76
N ASP A 168 3.17 -6.45 -2.40
CA ASP A 168 4.53 -6.87 -2.77
C ASP A 168 5.08 -6.07 -3.96
N ASP A 169 4.21 -5.54 -4.84
CA ASP A 169 4.60 -4.55 -5.87
C ASP A 169 4.99 -3.22 -5.22
N ILE A 170 4.30 -2.82 -4.17
CA ILE A 170 4.71 -1.64 -3.40
C ILE A 170 6.08 -1.87 -2.77
N VAL A 171 6.31 -3.04 -2.15
CA VAL A 171 7.60 -3.39 -1.56
C VAL A 171 8.73 -3.34 -2.60
N SER A 172 8.53 -3.96 -3.77
CA SER A 172 9.53 -3.92 -4.84
C SER A 172 9.76 -2.51 -5.38
N GLY A 173 8.69 -1.69 -5.47
CA GLY A 173 8.79 -0.29 -5.90
C GLY A 173 9.55 0.60 -4.91
N VAL A 174 9.37 0.39 -3.60
CA VAL A 174 10.14 1.10 -2.56
C VAL A 174 11.61 0.72 -2.63
N ILE A 175 11.92 -0.58 -2.79
CA ILE A 175 13.30 -1.07 -2.93
C ILE A 175 13.95 -0.48 -4.20
N ALA A 176 13.25 -0.48 -5.33
CA ALA A 176 13.73 0.14 -6.56
C ALA A 176 13.98 1.67 -6.41
N GLY A 177 13.32 2.29 -5.44
CA GLY A 177 13.49 3.70 -5.12
C GLY A 177 14.73 4.00 -4.26
N PHE A 178 15.50 3.02 -3.78
CA PHE A 178 16.66 3.27 -2.93
C PHE A 178 17.76 4.06 -3.66
N ASP A 179 17.97 3.80 -4.92
CA ASP A 179 18.96 4.49 -5.76
C ASP A 179 18.34 5.64 -6.59
N ALA A 180 17.04 5.89 -6.45
CA ALA A 180 16.36 6.90 -7.25
C ALA A 180 16.57 8.32 -6.72
N PRO A 181 16.48 9.35 -7.57
CA PRO A 181 16.46 10.74 -7.12
C PRO A 181 15.26 11.02 -6.20
N ALA A 182 15.41 12.03 -5.33
CA ALA A 182 14.31 12.54 -4.51
C ALA A 182 13.13 12.98 -5.39
N GLY A 183 11.90 12.77 -4.89
CA GLY A 183 10.70 13.13 -5.62
C GLY A 183 9.52 12.20 -5.34
N ALA A 184 8.36 12.51 -5.91
CA ALA A 184 7.16 11.69 -5.82
C ALA A 184 7.15 10.58 -6.88
N TYR A 185 6.61 9.40 -6.51
CA TYR A 185 6.46 8.23 -7.36
C TYR A 185 5.14 7.54 -7.08
N ASN A 186 4.31 7.37 -8.09
CA ASN A 186 3.07 6.61 -7.99
C ASN A 186 3.36 5.12 -8.14
N LEU A 187 3.06 4.33 -7.11
CA LEU A 187 3.15 2.87 -7.18
C LEU A 187 1.73 2.30 -7.31
N ALA A 188 1.23 2.26 -8.53
CA ALA A 188 -0.09 1.73 -8.89
C ALA A 188 0.05 0.60 -9.93
N ASP A 189 -0.95 -0.29 -10.01
CA ASP A 189 -1.09 -1.22 -11.14
C ASP A 189 -1.45 -0.46 -12.43
N ASP A 190 -1.51 -1.18 -13.54
CA ASP A 190 -1.70 -0.57 -14.89
C ASP A 190 -3.18 -0.34 -15.22
N VAL A 191 -4.12 -0.98 -14.49
CA VAL A 191 -5.53 -1.01 -14.88
C VAL A 191 -6.44 -0.60 -13.72
N PRO A 192 -6.71 0.71 -13.58
CA PRO A 192 -7.76 1.18 -12.68
C PRO A 192 -9.10 0.52 -13.00
N ALA A 193 -9.83 0.06 -12.01
CA ALA A 193 -11.07 -0.69 -12.19
C ALA A 193 -12.13 -0.30 -11.17
N SER A 194 -13.41 -0.53 -11.52
CA SER A 194 -14.50 -0.32 -10.58
C SER A 194 -14.39 -1.27 -9.39
N GLN A 195 -14.91 -0.86 -8.23
CA GLN A 195 -15.00 -1.77 -7.08
C GLN A 195 -15.94 -2.94 -7.37
N ASN A 196 -16.98 -2.71 -8.17
CA ASN A 196 -17.95 -3.73 -8.54
C ASN A 196 -17.31 -4.88 -9.31
N ASP A 197 -16.47 -4.56 -10.32
CA ASP A 197 -15.76 -5.58 -11.10
C ASP A 197 -14.80 -6.39 -10.24
N VAL A 198 -14.11 -5.72 -9.34
CA VAL A 198 -13.11 -6.36 -8.45
C VAL A 198 -13.78 -7.34 -7.50
N VAL A 199 -14.88 -6.96 -6.84
CA VAL A 199 -15.55 -7.86 -5.89
C VAL A 199 -16.35 -8.97 -6.60
N ALA A 200 -16.89 -8.70 -7.79
CA ALA A 200 -17.55 -9.73 -8.62
C ALA A 200 -16.52 -10.77 -9.09
N PHE A 201 -15.35 -10.33 -9.54
CA PHE A 201 -14.25 -11.22 -9.93
C PHE A 201 -13.74 -12.05 -8.74
N ALA A 202 -13.60 -11.44 -7.55
CA ALA A 202 -13.23 -12.16 -6.34
C ALA A 202 -14.27 -13.24 -5.98
N ALA A 203 -15.56 -12.94 -6.08
CA ALA A 203 -16.64 -13.89 -5.84
C ALA A 203 -16.60 -15.05 -6.85
N MET A 204 -16.38 -14.75 -8.14
CA MET A 204 -16.21 -15.76 -9.18
C MET A 204 -15.05 -16.72 -8.87
N LEU A 205 -13.90 -16.21 -8.45
CA LEU A 205 -12.75 -17.04 -8.08
C LEU A 205 -13.02 -17.95 -6.88
N LEU A 206 -13.95 -17.55 -6.02
CA LEU A 206 -14.35 -18.33 -4.83
C LEU A 206 -15.51 -19.26 -5.09
N GLY A 207 -16.08 -19.29 -6.30
CA GLY A 207 -17.31 -20.03 -6.60
C GLY A 207 -18.54 -19.51 -5.84
N MET A 208 -18.52 -18.25 -5.42
CA MET A 208 -19.58 -17.60 -4.65
C MET A 208 -20.42 -16.68 -5.53
N PRO A 209 -21.69 -16.44 -5.18
CA PRO A 209 -22.52 -15.46 -5.88
C PRO A 209 -21.91 -14.05 -5.75
N ALA A 210 -22.15 -13.23 -6.77
CA ALA A 210 -21.69 -11.84 -6.75
C ALA A 210 -22.30 -11.09 -5.54
N PRO A 211 -21.49 -10.26 -4.82
CA PRO A 211 -21.99 -9.49 -3.68
C PRO A 211 -23.20 -8.62 -4.03
N PRO A 212 -24.10 -8.34 -3.08
CA PRO A 212 -25.28 -7.52 -3.34
C PRO A 212 -24.92 -6.08 -3.70
N PHE A 213 -25.81 -5.37 -4.39
CA PHE A 213 -25.78 -3.92 -4.48
C PHE A 213 -26.32 -3.31 -3.19
N VAL A 214 -25.69 -2.25 -2.74
CA VAL A 214 -26.14 -1.39 -1.66
C VAL A 214 -26.10 0.08 -2.13
N THR A 215 -26.85 0.94 -1.48
CA THR A 215 -26.87 2.37 -1.79
C THR A 215 -25.67 3.07 -1.11
N LEU A 216 -25.36 4.29 -1.53
CA LEU A 216 -24.30 5.08 -0.88
C LEU A 216 -24.67 5.43 0.56
N GLU A 217 -25.96 5.60 0.86
CA GLU A 217 -26.47 5.93 2.20
C GLU A 217 -26.24 4.80 3.20
N GLU A 218 -26.25 3.55 2.77
CA GLU A 218 -25.97 2.37 3.60
C GLU A 218 -24.49 2.27 3.99
N LEU A 219 -23.61 3.01 3.32
CA LEU A 219 -22.21 3.03 3.66
C LEU A 219 -21.94 3.93 4.89
N SER A 220 -20.90 3.59 5.65
CA SER A 220 -20.35 4.49 6.66
C SER A 220 -19.91 5.82 6.04
N ALA A 221 -19.82 6.89 6.82
CA ALA A 221 -19.32 8.19 6.36
C ALA A 221 -17.93 8.07 5.69
N MET A 222 -17.05 7.24 6.24
CA MET A 222 -15.75 6.93 5.65
C MET A 222 -15.89 6.21 4.31
N GLY A 223 -16.80 5.24 4.19
CA GLY A 223 -17.09 4.52 2.96
C GLY A 223 -17.58 5.46 1.86
N ARG A 224 -18.58 6.30 2.15
CA ARG A 224 -19.07 7.32 1.20
C ARG A 224 -17.97 8.24 0.71
N GLY A 225 -17.09 8.67 1.62
CA GLY A 225 -15.97 9.55 1.28
C GLY A 225 -15.03 8.97 0.20
N PHE A 226 -14.92 7.66 0.04
CA PHE A 226 -14.13 7.05 -1.04
C PHE A 226 -14.78 7.24 -2.41
N TYR A 227 -16.10 7.31 -2.48
CA TYR A 227 -16.85 7.48 -3.73
C TYR A 227 -17.01 8.94 -4.17
N ASN A 228 -16.60 9.90 -3.34
CA ASN A 228 -16.63 11.32 -3.69
C ASN A 228 -15.42 11.77 -4.53
N GLU A 229 -14.44 10.93 -4.69
CA GLU A 229 -13.24 11.22 -5.47
C GLU A 229 -13.05 10.13 -6.52
N ASN A 230 -12.88 10.51 -7.79
CA ASN A 230 -12.66 9.62 -8.91
C ASN A 230 -11.42 10.04 -9.69
N ARG A 231 -10.43 9.14 -9.80
CA ARG A 231 -9.19 9.38 -10.53
C ARG A 231 -8.54 8.08 -10.97
N ARG A 232 -7.83 8.16 -12.06
CA ARG A 232 -6.90 7.12 -12.54
C ARG A 232 -5.48 7.57 -12.27
N VAL A 233 -4.65 6.71 -11.69
CA VAL A 233 -3.28 7.05 -11.28
C VAL A 233 -2.29 6.42 -12.25
N ALA A 234 -1.50 7.26 -12.93
CA ALA A 234 -0.46 6.82 -13.84
C ALA A 234 0.81 6.44 -13.06
N ASN A 235 1.44 5.34 -13.44
CA ASN A 235 2.68 4.82 -12.86
C ASN A 235 3.90 4.96 -13.79
N GLY A 236 3.74 5.69 -14.89
CA GLY A 236 4.76 5.80 -15.94
C GLY A 236 6.10 6.35 -15.46
N LYS A 237 6.10 7.28 -14.48
CA LYS A 237 7.34 7.80 -13.90
C LYS A 237 8.07 6.72 -13.10
N ALA A 238 7.37 5.95 -12.25
CA ALA A 238 7.97 4.85 -11.52
C ALA A 238 8.60 3.83 -12.47
N LYS A 239 7.92 3.46 -13.54
CA LYS A 239 8.48 2.55 -14.58
C LYS A 239 9.75 3.08 -15.21
N ARG A 240 9.78 4.35 -15.60
CA ARG A 240 10.94 4.93 -16.32
C ARG A 240 12.11 5.25 -15.40
N VAL A 241 11.85 5.77 -14.18
CA VAL A 241 12.91 6.29 -13.30
C VAL A 241 13.41 5.24 -12.34
N LEU A 242 12.52 4.40 -11.79
CA LEU A 242 12.89 3.33 -10.86
C LEU A 242 13.26 2.03 -11.60
N GLY A 243 12.96 1.90 -12.89
CA GLY A 243 13.03 0.61 -13.57
C GLY A 243 12.02 -0.41 -13.03
N TRP A 244 11.02 0.05 -12.30
CA TRP A 244 10.03 -0.78 -11.64
C TRP A 244 8.87 -1.12 -12.58
N THR A 245 8.43 -2.37 -12.51
CA THR A 245 7.21 -2.85 -13.19
C THR A 245 6.42 -3.70 -12.20
N PRO A 246 5.10 -3.49 -12.06
CA PRO A 246 4.29 -4.31 -11.18
C PRO A 246 4.26 -5.76 -11.67
N ALA A 247 4.50 -6.72 -10.78
CA ALA A 247 4.36 -8.14 -11.07
C ALA A 247 2.90 -8.53 -11.28
N TRP A 248 1.99 -7.80 -10.65
CA TRP A 248 0.56 -7.91 -10.84
C TRP A 248 0.01 -6.67 -11.54
N PRO A 249 0.01 -6.63 -12.89
CA PRO A 249 -0.34 -5.44 -13.67
C PRO A 249 -1.81 -5.04 -13.55
N ASP A 250 -2.66 -5.93 -13.05
CA ASP A 250 -4.06 -5.65 -12.77
C ASP A 250 -4.57 -6.49 -11.57
N TYR A 251 -5.75 -6.12 -11.07
CA TYR A 251 -6.36 -6.82 -9.95
C TYR A 251 -6.68 -8.29 -10.25
N ARG A 252 -6.90 -8.67 -11.53
CA ARG A 252 -7.22 -10.05 -11.91
C ARG A 252 -6.02 -10.96 -11.73
N ALA A 253 -4.84 -10.49 -12.16
CA ALA A 253 -3.58 -11.21 -11.95
C ALA A 253 -3.31 -11.38 -10.45
N GLY A 254 -3.40 -10.29 -9.67
CA GLY A 254 -3.15 -10.33 -8.23
C GLY A 254 -4.15 -11.19 -7.46
N LEU A 255 -5.46 -11.12 -7.79
CA LEU A 255 -6.46 -11.94 -7.11
C LEU A 255 -6.37 -13.43 -7.47
N ARG A 256 -5.99 -13.79 -8.70
CA ARG A 256 -5.69 -15.19 -9.07
C ARG A 256 -4.53 -15.73 -8.25
N ALA A 257 -3.44 -14.98 -8.15
CA ALA A 257 -2.29 -15.38 -7.32
C ALA A 257 -2.68 -15.58 -5.86
N LEU A 258 -3.42 -14.64 -5.26
CA LEU A 258 -3.92 -14.75 -3.89
C LEU A 258 -4.89 -15.93 -3.70
N SER A 259 -5.76 -16.18 -4.67
CA SER A 259 -6.68 -17.32 -4.62
C SER A 259 -5.93 -18.65 -4.65
N ALA A 260 -4.93 -18.78 -5.52
CA ALA A 260 -4.10 -19.99 -5.60
C ALA A 260 -3.34 -20.27 -4.30
N MET A 261 -2.86 -19.22 -3.61
CA MET A 261 -2.17 -19.35 -2.32
C MET A 261 -3.09 -19.79 -1.18
N THR A 262 -4.39 -19.55 -1.29
CA THR A 262 -5.38 -19.81 -0.22
C THR A 262 -6.32 -20.97 -0.55
N SER A 263 -6.26 -21.54 -1.74
CA SER A 263 -7.02 -22.73 -2.11
C SER A 263 -6.35 -23.97 -1.49
N PRO A 264 -7.12 -24.93 -0.94
CA PRO A 264 -6.54 -26.19 -0.51
C PRO A 264 -5.88 -26.87 -1.72
N MET A 265 -4.70 -27.47 -1.51
CA MET A 265 -4.10 -28.31 -2.54
C MET A 265 -5.08 -29.42 -2.91
N PRO A 266 -5.27 -29.71 -4.20
CA PRO A 266 -6.08 -30.88 -4.57
C PRO A 266 -5.48 -32.12 -3.92
N ASP A 267 -6.32 -32.89 -3.26
CA ASP A 267 -5.93 -34.16 -2.64
C ASP A 267 -5.50 -35.11 -3.76
N ASN A 268 -4.22 -35.29 -3.95
CA ASN A 268 -3.62 -36.15 -4.97
C ASN A 268 -3.62 -37.62 -4.53
N THR A 269 -4.64 -38.06 -3.79
CA THR A 269 -4.90 -39.46 -3.53
C THR A 269 -5.30 -40.10 -4.85
N ALA A 270 -4.38 -40.90 -5.41
CA ALA A 270 -4.67 -41.75 -6.56
C ALA A 270 -5.90 -42.62 -6.24
N PRO A 271 -6.84 -42.78 -7.19
CA PRO A 271 -8.00 -43.64 -6.95
C PRO A 271 -7.51 -45.03 -6.57
N ALA A 272 -8.04 -45.57 -5.47
CA ALA A 272 -7.77 -46.90 -5.02
C ALA A 272 -8.08 -47.87 -6.18
N THR A 273 -7.06 -48.55 -6.70
CA THR A 273 -7.23 -49.60 -7.68
C THR A 273 -8.10 -50.68 -7.04
N ALA A 274 -9.31 -50.87 -7.59
CA ALA A 274 -10.17 -51.96 -7.23
C ALA A 274 -9.39 -53.26 -7.47
N ARG A 275 -9.12 -54.03 -6.41
CA ARG A 275 -8.68 -55.42 -6.54
C ARG A 275 -9.82 -56.18 -7.14
N VAL A 276 -9.60 -56.69 -8.35
CA VAL A 276 -10.44 -57.72 -8.95
C VAL A 276 -9.98 -59.04 -8.33
N ASP A 277 -10.74 -59.55 -7.36
CA ASP A 277 -10.56 -60.93 -6.88
C ASP A 277 -11.02 -61.89 -8.01
N GLN A 278 -10.09 -62.75 -8.40
CA GLN A 278 -10.37 -63.97 -9.17
C GLN A 278 -10.73 -65.10 -8.23
#